data_ad466c704c534aa075b67a430ef06874
#
_entry.id   ad466c704c534aa075b67a430ef06874
#
_cell.length_a   1.000
_cell.length_b   1.000
_cell.length_c   1.000
_cell.angle_alpha   90.00
_cell.angle_beta   90.00
_cell.angle_gamma   90.00
#
_symmetry.space_group_name_H-M   'P 1'
#
loop_
_entity.id
_entity.type
_entity.pdbx_description
1 polymer ?
#
loop_
_entity_poly.entity_id
_entity_poly.type
_entity_poly.pdbx_seq_one_letter_code
_entity_poly.pdbx_strand_id
1 'polypeptide(L)'
;MSCYVGLDIGGTKLLVASAEQDGAIIRRVRQDTPVDLQEGISLLHQMIAEVAAGRPIAGIGAAIGGPMDWQTGIVSPLHQPLWNDVPLRQLMQHRWNCPFTVDVDTNVAALGEYFCGGHDVPRLLYLTISTGMGGGFVVDGRIYRGAGGGHPEVAHQSVHSPFPRCQNVPCPCGSRNCLEALVSGNGIKALYHKPAEALTAAEWAEVEHNLAEGLRNLAAILLPDLIVLGGGIACARGQQLIDSLNHTLQERVRIVACPEIRLSKLGYDTALTGAIEISKRGLE
;
A
#
# COMPACT_ATOMS: atom_id res chain seq x y z
N MET A 1 -19.21 21.19 13.26
CA MET A 1 -18.82 20.76 11.91
C MET A 1 -18.59 19.25 11.96
N SER A 2 -19.00 18.50 10.93
CA SER A 2 -18.72 17.06 10.81
C SER A 2 -17.23 16.83 10.51
N CYS A 3 -16.76 15.60 10.76
CA CYS A 3 -15.41 15.17 10.39
C CYS A 3 -15.49 13.91 9.51
N TYR A 4 -14.41 13.62 8.83
CA TYR A 4 -14.16 12.37 8.11
C TYR A 4 -13.17 11.53 8.90
N VAL A 5 -13.30 10.20 8.84
CA VAL A 5 -12.42 9.31 9.58
C VAL A 5 -11.71 8.35 8.63
N GLY A 6 -10.39 8.28 8.73
CA GLY A 6 -9.55 7.30 8.03
C GLY A 6 -9.07 6.23 8.99
N LEU A 7 -9.09 4.97 8.54
CA LEU A 7 -8.58 3.82 9.24
C LEU A 7 -7.48 3.16 8.40
N ASP A 8 -6.31 2.92 9.00
CA ASP A 8 -5.28 2.04 8.45
C ASP A 8 -5.19 0.82 9.37
N ILE A 9 -5.71 -0.31 8.88
CA ILE A 9 -5.92 -1.55 9.64
C ILE A 9 -4.84 -2.55 9.24
N GLY A 10 -3.68 -2.44 9.87
CA GLY A 10 -2.56 -3.36 9.64
C GLY A 10 -2.58 -4.58 10.57
N GLY A 11 -1.83 -5.61 10.21
CA GLY A 11 -1.73 -6.86 11.00
C GLY A 11 -1.09 -6.69 12.38
N THR A 12 -0.33 -5.62 12.61
CA THR A 12 0.34 -5.35 13.90
C THR A 12 -0.07 -4.04 14.54
N LYS A 13 -0.62 -3.12 13.77
CA LYS A 13 -0.96 -1.76 14.22
C LYS A 13 -2.24 -1.29 13.57
N LEU A 14 -3.07 -0.63 14.36
CA LEU A 14 -4.22 0.15 13.94
C LEU A 14 -3.86 1.63 14.03
N LEU A 15 -4.14 2.38 12.97
CA LEU A 15 -3.99 3.81 12.95
C LEU A 15 -5.32 4.44 12.52
N VAL A 16 -5.84 5.35 13.32
CA VAL A 16 -7.12 6.01 13.07
C VAL A 16 -6.92 7.51 13.17
N ALA A 17 -7.47 8.26 12.21
CA ALA A 17 -7.45 9.71 12.25
C ALA A 17 -8.78 10.31 11.85
N SER A 18 -9.12 11.46 12.44
CA SER A 18 -10.17 12.33 11.94
C SER A 18 -9.57 13.50 11.18
N ALA A 19 -10.29 13.97 10.16
CA ALA A 19 -9.87 15.06 9.31
C ALA A 19 -11.03 16.01 8.99
N GLU A 20 -10.69 17.26 8.62
CA GLU A 20 -11.62 18.23 8.03
C GLU A 20 -11.95 17.87 6.57
N GLN A 21 -12.87 18.61 5.96
CA GLN A 21 -13.25 18.44 4.55
C GLN A 21 -12.07 18.60 3.59
N ASP A 22 -11.11 19.46 3.88
CA ASP A 22 -9.90 19.66 3.07
C ASP A 22 -8.83 18.57 3.26
N GLY A 23 -9.03 17.64 4.21
CA GLY A 23 -8.11 16.56 4.53
C GLY A 23 -7.14 16.87 5.67
N ALA A 24 -7.18 18.08 6.25
CA ALA A 24 -6.34 18.41 7.40
C ALA A 24 -6.67 17.53 8.60
N ILE A 25 -5.68 16.79 9.11
CA ILE A 25 -5.85 15.89 10.24
C ILE A 25 -6.11 16.68 11.51
N ILE A 26 -7.20 16.38 12.22
CA ILE A 26 -7.62 16.98 13.48
C ILE A 26 -7.01 16.22 14.66
N ARG A 27 -7.18 14.89 14.63
CA ARG A 27 -6.68 13.96 15.66
C ARG A 27 -6.23 12.68 15.03
N ARG A 28 -5.27 12.01 15.67
CA ARG A 28 -4.87 10.66 15.32
C ARG A 28 -4.54 9.85 16.56
N VAL A 29 -4.84 8.57 16.52
CA VAL A 29 -4.50 7.58 17.55
C VAL A 29 -3.94 6.34 16.91
N ARG A 30 -3.05 5.66 17.62
CA ARG A 30 -2.40 4.43 17.20
C ARG A 30 -2.41 3.43 18.33
N GLN A 31 -2.75 2.19 18.03
CA GLN A 31 -2.77 1.06 18.96
C GLN A 31 -2.17 -0.18 18.28
N ASP A 32 -1.79 -1.16 19.07
CA ASP A 32 -1.43 -2.48 18.54
C ASP A 32 -2.71 -3.22 18.11
N THR A 33 -2.64 -3.99 17.03
CA THR A 33 -3.77 -4.75 16.52
C THR A 33 -4.04 -5.96 17.43
N PRO A 34 -5.23 -6.08 18.04
CA PRO A 34 -5.61 -7.28 18.77
C PRO A 34 -5.68 -8.50 17.85
N VAL A 35 -5.32 -9.67 18.37
CA VAL A 35 -5.42 -10.93 17.62
C VAL A 35 -6.90 -11.35 17.49
N ASP A 36 -7.67 -11.17 18.55
CA ASP A 36 -9.10 -11.50 18.57
C ASP A 36 -9.92 -10.49 17.77
N LEU A 37 -10.88 -10.99 16.98
CA LEU A 37 -11.74 -10.16 16.14
C LEU A 37 -12.61 -9.21 16.96
N GLN A 38 -13.25 -9.70 18.04
CA GLN A 38 -14.18 -8.88 18.82
C GLN A 38 -13.46 -7.76 19.57
N GLU A 39 -12.27 -8.06 20.10
CA GLU A 39 -11.40 -7.07 20.71
C GLU A 39 -10.96 -6.04 19.65
N GLY A 40 -10.56 -6.48 18.45
CA GLY A 40 -10.16 -5.61 17.35
C GLY A 40 -11.28 -4.67 16.89
N ILE A 41 -12.48 -5.17 16.68
CA ILE A 41 -13.64 -4.35 16.30
C ILE A 41 -14.01 -3.38 17.42
N SER A 42 -14.00 -3.84 18.67
CA SER A 42 -14.29 -2.98 19.84
C SER A 42 -13.27 -1.85 19.97
N LEU A 43 -11.98 -2.15 19.77
CA LEU A 43 -10.90 -1.17 19.77
C LEU A 43 -11.05 -0.15 18.64
N LEU A 44 -11.37 -0.59 17.41
CA LEU A 44 -11.64 0.31 16.30
C LEU A 44 -12.78 1.28 16.63
N HIS A 45 -13.87 0.81 17.22
CA HIS A 45 -14.98 1.69 17.64
C HIS A 45 -14.55 2.71 18.71
N GLN A 46 -13.71 2.31 19.67
CA GLN A 46 -13.16 3.21 20.69
C GLN A 46 -12.27 4.27 20.06
N MET A 47 -11.33 3.87 19.16
CA MET A 47 -10.43 4.79 18.48
C MET A 47 -11.20 5.79 17.59
N ILE A 48 -12.24 5.34 16.88
CA ILE A 48 -13.11 6.22 16.07
C ILE A 48 -13.81 7.25 16.96
N ALA A 49 -14.40 6.81 18.08
CA ALA A 49 -15.05 7.72 19.04
C ALA A 49 -14.07 8.76 19.61
N GLU A 50 -12.85 8.33 19.92
CA GLU A 50 -11.79 9.19 20.45
C GLU A 50 -11.38 10.26 19.45
N VAL A 51 -11.12 9.90 18.18
CA VAL A 51 -10.70 10.88 17.16
C VAL A 51 -11.85 11.79 16.73
N ALA A 52 -13.08 11.31 16.73
CA ALA A 52 -14.27 12.10 16.41
C ALA A 52 -14.57 13.14 17.52
N ALA A 53 -14.25 12.82 18.78
CA ALA A 53 -14.41 13.72 19.93
C ALA A 53 -15.82 14.37 20.03
N GLY A 54 -16.86 13.58 19.78
CA GLY A 54 -18.26 14.01 19.79
C GLY A 54 -18.73 14.77 18.54
N ARG A 55 -17.89 14.95 17.54
CA ARG A 55 -18.27 15.52 16.24
C ARG A 55 -19.08 14.48 15.42
N PRO A 56 -20.10 14.91 14.66
CA PRO A 56 -20.75 14.03 13.69
C PRO A 56 -19.74 13.52 12.66
N ILE A 57 -19.79 12.22 12.33
CA ILE A 57 -18.93 11.60 11.30
C ILE A 57 -19.68 11.63 9.98
N ALA A 58 -19.11 12.28 8.95
CA ALA A 58 -19.68 12.38 7.62
C ALA A 58 -19.39 11.14 6.76
N GLY A 59 -18.29 10.45 7.03
CA GLY A 59 -17.90 9.21 6.34
C GLY A 59 -16.67 8.60 6.98
N ILE A 60 -16.52 7.28 6.80
CA ILE A 60 -15.37 6.50 7.28
C ILE A 60 -14.76 5.78 6.08
N GLY A 61 -13.46 5.89 5.90
CA GLY A 61 -12.69 5.14 4.92
C GLY A 61 -11.68 4.23 5.61
N ALA A 62 -11.44 3.06 5.04
CA ALA A 62 -10.51 2.09 5.60
C ALA A 62 -9.56 1.51 4.55
N ALA A 63 -8.29 1.40 4.91
CA ALA A 63 -7.26 0.62 4.26
C ALA A 63 -7.04 -0.65 5.08
N ILE A 64 -7.07 -1.82 4.45
CA ILE A 64 -6.85 -3.11 5.11
C ILE A 64 -6.12 -4.07 4.17
N GLY A 65 -5.32 -4.99 4.73
CA GLY A 65 -4.70 -6.05 3.93
C GLY A 65 -5.75 -6.96 3.27
N GLY A 66 -5.42 -7.47 2.07
CA GLY A 66 -6.27 -8.46 1.39
C GLY A 66 -6.12 -9.88 1.92
N PRO A 67 -6.98 -10.83 1.39
CA PRO A 67 -8.03 -10.62 0.41
C PRO A 67 -9.31 -9.97 0.97
N MET A 68 -10.09 -9.36 0.07
CA MET A 68 -11.37 -8.76 0.40
C MET A 68 -12.28 -8.65 -0.83
N ASP A 69 -13.57 -8.53 -0.58
CA ASP A 69 -14.55 -8.10 -1.59
C ASP A 69 -14.87 -6.61 -1.38
N TRP A 70 -14.36 -5.77 -2.27
CA TRP A 70 -14.53 -4.32 -2.18
C TRP A 70 -15.99 -3.86 -2.38
N GLN A 71 -16.83 -4.66 -3.09
CA GLN A 71 -18.23 -4.34 -3.34
C GLN A 71 -19.08 -4.56 -2.08
N THR A 72 -18.87 -5.65 -1.38
CA THR A 72 -19.61 -5.97 -0.15
C THR A 72 -18.92 -5.43 1.10
N GLY A 73 -17.61 -5.22 1.07
CA GLY A 73 -16.79 -4.84 2.22
C GLY A 73 -16.57 -5.98 3.20
N ILE A 74 -16.64 -7.24 2.69
CA ILE A 74 -16.24 -8.44 3.44
C ILE A 74 -14.72 -8.58 3.34
N VAL A 75 -14.05 -8.77 4.47
CA VAL A 75 -12.58 -8.79 4.55
C VAL A 75 -12.07 -10.08 5.21
N SER A 76 -10.96 -10.61 4.69
CA SER A 76 -10.26 -11.80 5.22
C SER A 76 -8.73 -11.57 5.15
N PRO A 77 -8.19 -10.57 5.88
CA PRO A 77 -6.80 -10.15 5.75
C PRO A 77 -5.82 -11.25 6.17
N LEU A 78 -4.84 -11.58 5.33
CA LEU A 78 -3.87 -12.65 5.56
C LEU A 78 -3.06 -12.49 6.86
N HIS A 79 -2.82 -11.26 7.28
CA HIS A 79 -2.04 -10.97 8.49
C HIS A 79 -2.89 -10.97 9.78
N GLN A 80 -4.19 -11.23 9.67
CA GLN A 80 -5.15 -11.30 10.78
C GLN A 80 -6.01 -12.56 10.61
N PRO A 81 -5.47 -13.76 10.83
CA PRO A 81 -6.10 -15.02 10.45
C PRO A 81 -7.43 -15.30 11.19
N LEU A 82 -7.71 -14.63 12.30
CA LEU A 82 -9.00 -14.73 12.98
C LEU A 82 -10.07 -13.78 12.40
N TRP A 83 -9.68 -12.90 11.45
CA TRP A 83 -10.59 -12.01 10.74
C TRP A 83 -10.97 -12.65 9.40
N ASN A 84 -11.76 -13.71 9.44
CA ASN A 84 -12.19 -14.42 8.25
C ASN A 84 -13.65 -14.11 7.93
N ASP A 85 -13.92 -13.71 6.67
CA ASP A 85 -15.26 -13.35 6.17
C ASP A 85 -15.98 -12.30 7.03
N VAL A 86 -15.24 -11.32 7.53
CA VAL A 86 -15.77 -10.26 8.40
C VAL A 86 -16.56 -9.25 7.57
N PRO A 87 -17.85 -9.03 7.84
CA PRO A 87 -18.67 -8.04 7.14
C PRO A 87 -18.38 -6.63 7.67
N LEU A 88 -17.14 -6.15 7.47
CA LEU A 88 -16.61 -4.93 8.09
C LEU A 88 -17.45 -3.71 7.75
N ARG A 89 -17.87 -3.56 6.47
CA ARG A 89 -18.73 -2.45 6.07
C ARG A 89 -20.03 -2.44 6.84
N GLN A 90 -20.70 -3.58 6.94
CA GLN A 90 -21.97 -3.69 7.65
C GLN A 90 -21.82 -3.35 9.15
N LEU A 91 -20.76 -3.86 9.80
CA LEU A 91 -20.48 -3.59 11.21
C LEU A 91 -20.26 -2.10 11.47
N MET A 92 -19.47 -1.44 10.61
CA MET A 92 -19.15 -0.01 10.75
C MET A 92 -20.37 0.86 10.43
N GLN A 93 -21.11 0.60 9.35
CA GLN A 93 -22.32 1.35 9.01
C GLN A 93 -23.41 1.22 10.07
N HIS A 94 -23.61 0.02 10.61
CA HIS A 94 -24.58 -0.19 11.69
C HIS A 94 -24.25 0.63 12.94
N ARG A 95 -22.98 0.70 13.31
CA ARG A 95 -22.54 1.38 14.54
C ARG A 95 -22.50 2.90 14.39
N TRP A 96 -22.08 3.40 13.22
CA TRP A 96 -21.78 4.84 13.05
C TRP A 96 -22.83 5.58 12.23
N ASN A 97 -23.74 4.88 11.59
CA ASN A 97 -24.83 5.43 10.77
C ASN A 97 -24.33 6.46 9.74
N CYS A 98 -23.20 6.16 9.08
CA CYS A 98 -22.59 6.98 8.04
C CYS A 98 -22.03 6.07 6.92
N PRO A 99 -21.73 6.61 5.72
CA PRO A 99 -21.05 5.88 4.67
C PRO A 99 -19.73 5.27 5.16
N PHE A 100 -19.48 4.01 4.79
CA PHE A 100 -18.22 3.31 5.06
C PHE A 100 -17.67 2.74 3.77
N THR A 101 -16.42 3.11 3.46
CA THR A 101 -15.69 2.66 2.27
C THR A 101 -14.43 1.95 2.69
N VAL A 102 -14.17 0.78 2.10
CA VAL A 102 -12.97 -0.02 2.42
C VAL A 102 -12.37 -0.61 1.16
N ASP A 103 -11.04 -0.61 1.08
CA ASP A 103 -10.28 -1.28 0.02
C ASP A 103 -8.94 -1.80 0.55
N VAL A 104 -8.24 -2.55 -0.32
CA VAL A 104 -6.90 -3.05 -0.02
C VAL A 104 -5.94 -1.88 0.24
N ASP A 105 -5.10 -2.02 1.25
CA ASP A 105 -4.20 -0.99 1.75
C ASP A 105 -3.34 -0.35 0.64
N THR A 106 -2.82 -1.13 -0.30
CA THR A 106 -2.02 -0.62 -1.42
C THR A 106 -2.84 0.17 -2.44
N ASN A 107 -4.11 -0.20 -2.68
CA ASN A 107 -5.03 0.56 -3.50
C ASN A 107 -5.37 1.90 -2.85
N VAL A 108 -5.67 1.87 -1.56
CA VAL A 108 -5.98 3.07 -0.77
C VAL A 108 -4.77 4.01 -0.72
N ALA A 109 -3.57 3.45 -0.52
CA ALA A 109 -2.32 4.21 -0.57
C ALA A 109 -2.09 4.86 -1.95
N ALA A 110 -2.36 4.13 -3.04
CA ALA A 110 -2.25 4.68 -4.39
C ALA A 110 -3.21 5.86 -4.63
N LEU A 111 -4.45 5.80 -4.12
CA LEU A 111 -5.38 6.92 -4.14
C LEU A 111 -4.89 8.10 -3.28
N GLY A 112 -4.30 7.82 -2.12
CA GLY A 112 -3.67 8.83 -1.27
C GLY A 112 -2.59 9.61 -2.03
N GLU A 113 -1.67 8.91 -2.68
CA GLU A 113 -0.64 9.54 -3.52
C GLU A 113 -1.24 10.30 -4.71
N TYR A 114 -2.22 9.72 -5.38
CA TYR A 114 -2.85 10.34 -6.54
C TYR A 114 -3.51 11.68 -6.19
N PHE A 115 -4.28 11.76 -5.10
CA PHE A 115 -5.03 12.96 -4.75
C PHE A 115 -4.26 13.93 -3.84
N CYS A 116 -3.34 13.44 -3.00
CA CYS A 116 -2.66 14.24 -1.97
C CYS A 116 -1.15 14.31 -2.14
N GLY A 117 -0.54 13.46 -2.98
CA GLY A 117 0.91 13.47 -3.23
C GLY A 117 1.41 14.63 -4.10
N GLY A 118 0.50 15.47 -4.62
CA GLY A 118 0.85 16.58 -5.52
C GLY A 118 1.35 16.12 -6.89
N HIS A 119 0.78 15.05 -7.40
CA HIS A 119 1.07 14.50 -8.73
C HIS A 119 -0.04 14.86 -9.71
N ASP A 120 0.33 15.35 -10.89
CA ASP A 120 -0.61 15.70 -11.96
C ASP A 120 -0.37 14.76 -13.16
N VAL A 121 -0.83 13.53 -13.02
CA VAL A 121 -0.68 12.47 -14.02
C VAL A 121 -1.93 11.60 -14.06
N PRO A 122 -2.37 11.13 -15.23
CA PRO A 122 -3.55 10.28 -15.33
C PRO A 122 -3.34 8.84 -14.83
N ARG A 123 -2.10 8.29 -14.90
CA ARG A 123 -1.79 6.91 -14.53
C ARG A 123 -0.67 6.85 -13.53
N LEU A 124 -1.00 6.55 -12.27
CA LEU A 124 -0.06 6.46 -11.16
C LEU A 124 -0.01 5.03 -10.63
N LEU A 125 1.19 4.45 -10.63
CA LEU A 125 1.47 3.19 -9.97
C LEU A 125 2.17 3.47 -8.64
N TYR A 126 1.51 3.15 -7.53
CA TYR A 126 2.13 3.18 -6.20
C TYR A 126 2.68 1.80 -5.85
N LEU A 127 3.89 1.76 -5.32
CA LEU A 127 4.53 0.55 -4.81
C LEU A 127 5.01 0.79 -3.38
N THR A 128 4.62 -0.07 -2.46
CA THR A 128 5.20 -0.09 -1.11
C THR A 128 6.26 -1.16 -1.01
N ILE A 129 7.45 -0.81 -0.50
CA ILE A 129 8.55 -1.73 -0.20
C ILE A 129 8.82 -1.63 1.29
N SER A 130 8.38 -2.63 2.03
CA SER A 130 8.41 -2.67 3.49
C SER A 130 8.76 -4.10 3.97
N THR A 131 8.11 -4.64 4.98
CA THR A 131 8.20 -6.06 5.37
C THR A 131 7.91 -6.97 4.19
N GLY A 132 6.85 -6.69 3.44
CA GLY A 132 6.52 -7.26 2.13
C GLY A 132 6.64 -6.19 1.03
N MET A 133 6.07 -6.50 -0.13
CA MET A 133 5.91 -5.58 -1.24
C MET A 133 4.51 -5.71 -1.82
N GLY A 134 3.90 -4.59 -2.16
CA GLY A 134 2.61 -4.56 -2.84
C GLY A 134 2.48 -3.30 -3.70
N GLY A 135 1.37 -3.17 -4.41
CA GLY A 135 1.13 -1.97 -5.21
C GLY A 135 -0.33 -1.76 -5.55
N GLY A 136 -0.67 -0.51 -5.86
CA GLY A 136 -1.97 -0.10 -6.37
C GLY A 136 -1.80 0.74 -7.63
N PHE A 137 -2.67 0.56 -8.60
CA PHE A 137 -2.63 1.29 -9.86
C PHE A 137 -3.88 2.15 -10.01
N VAL A 138 -3.69 3.44 -10.17
CA VAL A 138 -4.77 4.43 -10.37
C VAL A 138 -4.72 4.94 -11.80
N VAL A 139 -5.86 4.92 -12.46
CA VAL A 139 -6.06 5.45 -13.83
C VAL A 139 -7.21 6.44 -13.79
N ASP A 140 -6.95 7.69 -14.18
CA ASP A 140 -7.93 8.78 -14.21
C ASP A 140 -8.70 8.93 -12.88
N GLY A 141 -7.98 8.82 -11.76
CA GLY A 141 -8.52 8.96 -10.41
C GLY A 141 -9.26 7.74 -9.86
N ARG A 142 -9.26 6.62 -10.59
CA ARG A 142 -9.94 5.36 -10.19
C ARG A 142 -8.94 4.23 -10.02
N ILE A 143 -9.18 3.36 -9.05
CA ILE A 143 -8.39 2.15 -8.86
C ILE A 143 -8.60 1.25 -10.09
N TYR A 144 -7.50 0.87 -10.73
CA TYR A 144 -7.52 -0.16 -11.77
C TYR A 144 -7.87 -1.52 -11.15
N ARG A 145 -8.90 -2.16 -11.71
CA ARG A 145 -9.34 -3.49 -11.27
C ARG A 145 -9.36 -4.44 -12.44
N GLY A 146 -8.81 -5.61 -12.24
CA GLY A 146 -8.86 -6.72 -13.18
C GLY A 146 -10.13 -7.56 -13.05
N ALA A 147 -10.06 -8.77 -13.56
CA ALA A 147 -11.14 -9.75 -13.48
C ALA A 147 -11.55 -9.99 -12.01
N GLY A 148 -12.87 -10.05 -11.76
CA GLY A 148 -13.39 -10.24 -10.41
C GLY A 148 -13.15 -9.09 -9.45
N GLY A 149 -12.72 -7.92 -9.94
CA GLY A 149 -12.44 -6.74 -9.11
C GLY A 149 -11.08 -6.77 -8.39
N GLY A 150 -10.23 -7.75 -8.69
CA GLY A 150 -8.89 -7.86 -8.12
C GLY A 150 -7.96 -6.72 -8.57
N HIS A 151 -7.06 -6.31 -7.71
CA HIS A 151 -5.97 -5.40 -8.06
C HIS A 151 -4.74 -6.19 -8.57
N PRO A 152 -3.85 -5.55 -9.35
CA PRO A 152 -2.65 -6.22 -9.83
C PRO A 152 -1.71 -6.60 -8.68
N GLU A 153 -1.37 -7.89 -8.58
CA GLU A 153 -0.37 -8.42 -7.64
C GLU A 153 1.05 -8.22 -8.20
N VAL A 154 1.42 -6.95 -8.38
CA VAL A 154 2.63 -6.51 -9.09
C VAL A 154 3.92 -7.03 -8.47
N ALA A 155 3.93 -7.31 -7.18
CA ALA A 155 5.07 -7.84 -6.44
C ALA A 155 5.34 -9.31 -6.72
N HIS A 156 4.34 -10.06 -7.22
CA HIS A 156 4.46 -11.49 -7.51
C HIS A 156 4.85 -11.81 -8.96
N GLN A 157 5.22 -10.80 -9.74
CA GLN A 157 5.90 -11.04 -11.02
C GLN A 157 7.27 -11.70 -10.79
N SER A 158 7.62 -12.71 -11.57
CA SER A 158 8.96 -13.28 -11.56
C SER A 158 9.93 -12.37 -12.33
N VAL A 159 11.09 -12.13 -11.76
CA VAL A 159 12.16 -11.34 -12.39
C VAL A 159 13.40 -12.19 -12.61
N HIS A 160 14.11 -11.90 -13.70
CA HIS A 160 15.41 -12.52 -13.96
C HIS A 160 16.49 -11.81 -13.18
N SER A 161 17.29 -12.55 -12.41
CA SER A 161 18.42 -12.01 -11.66
C SER A 161 19.71 -12.70 -12.09
N PRO A 162 20.80 -11.96 -12.37
CA PRO A 162 22.09 -12.53 -12.67
C PRO A 162 22.84 -13.04 -11.43
N PHE A 163 22.37 -12.69 -10.24
CA PHE A 163 23.05 -13.02 -8.98
C PHE A 163 22.69 -14.43 -8.51
N PRO A 164 23.68 -15.32 -8.21
CA PRO A 164 23.40 -16.70 -7.85
C PRO A 164 22.45 -16.86 -6.65
N ARG A 165 22.57 -16.00 -5.63
CA ARG A 165 21.69 -16.04 -4.44
C ARG A 165 20.23 -15.69 -4.74
N CYS A 166 19.99 -14.96 -5.80
CA CYS A 166 18.64 -14.52 -6.25
C CYS A 166 18.01 -15.46 -7.26
N GLN A 167 18.65 -16.63 -7.54
CA GLN A 167 18.14 -17.62 -8.46
C GLN A 167 17.33 -18.69 -7.72
N ASN A 168 16.19 -19.05 -8.28
CA ASN A 168 15.33 -20.12 -7.75
C ASN A 168 14.76 -19.86 -6.34
N VAL A 169 14.60 -18.58 -5.96
CA VAL A 169 14.09 -18.16 -4.65
C VAL A 169 12.59 -18.47 -4.55
N PRO A 170 12.14 -19.27 -3.56
CA PRO A 170 10.72 -19.56 -3.39
C PRO A 170 9.94 -18.33 -2.92
N CYS A 171 8.68 -18.22 -3.35
CA CYS A 171 7.75 -17.22 -2.88
C CYS A 171 6.50 -17.89 -2.26
N PRO A 172 5.94 -17.33 -1.18
CA PRO A 172 4.72 -17.85 -0.55
C PRO A 172 3.52 -17.98 -1.50
N CYS A 173 3.50 -17.23 -2.62
CA CYS A 173 2.46 -17.37 -3.65
C CYS A 173 2.55 -18.68 -4.48
N GLY A 174 3.53 -19.53 -4.22
CA GLY A 174 3.77 -20.78 -4.95
C GLY A 174 4.70 -20.66 -6.16
N SER A 175 5.05 -19.44 -6.58
CA SER A 175 6.00 -19.19 -7.68
C SER A 175 7.44 -19.04 -7.16
N ARG A 176 8.37 -18.71 -8.06
CA ARG A 176 9.78 -18.47 -7.74
C ARG A 176 10.24 -17.15 -8.32
N ASN A 177 11.25 -16.55 -7.67
CA ASN A 177 11.89 -15.30 -8.07
C ASN A 177 10.89 -14.14 -8.21
N CYS A 178 9.83 -14.15 -7.40
CA CYS A 178 8.94 -13.01 -7.33
C CYS A 178 9.72 -11.78 -6.87
N LEU A 179 9.39 -10.62 -7.41
CA LEU A 179 10.04 -9.36 -7.06
C LEU A 179 10.03 -9.12 -5.54
N GLU A 180 8.89 -9.38 -4.88
CA GLU A 180 8.79 -9.31 -3.42
C GLU A 180 9.83 -10.16 -2.70
N ALA A 181 10.01 -11.41 -3.13
CA ALA A 181 10.97 -12.33 -2.50
C ALA A 181 12.44 -11.88 -2.64
N LEU A 182 12.71 -10.96 -3.56
CA LEU A 182 14.07 -10.45 -3.84
C LEU A 182 14.35 -9.08 -3.22
N VAL A 183 13.31 -8.25 -3.00
CA VAL A 183 13.53 -6.82 -2.65
C VAL A 183 12.80 -6.37 -1.38
N SER A 184 11.84 -7.15 -0.86
CA SER A 184 11.15 -6.82 0.39
C SER A 184 12.01 -7.08 1.62
N GLY A 185 11.64 -6.54 2.77
CA GLY A 185 12.35 -6.76 4.04
C GLY A 185 12.46 -8.23 4.40
N ASN A 186 11.39 -9.01 4.23
CA ASN A 186 11.41 -10.46 4.45
C ASN A 186 12.30 -11.17 3.42
N GLY A 187 12.22 -10.77 2.14
CA GLY A 187 13.06 -11.30 1.07
C GLY A 187 14.54 -11.02 1.32
N ILE A 188 14.90 -9.79 1.63
CA ILE A 188 16.27 -9.37 1.98
C ILE A 188 16.78 -10.17 3.18
N LYS A 189 16.00 -10.27 4.26
CA LYS A 189 16.39 -11.05 5.44
C LYS A 189 16.62 -12.52 5.13
N ALA A 190 15.80 -13.11 4.26
CA ALA A 190 15.96 -14.51 3.84
C ALA A 190 17.23 -14.71 2.99
N LEU A 191 17.50 -13.79 2.04
CA LEU A 191 18.63 -13.91 1.10
C LEU A 191 19.98 -13.53 1.68
N TYR A 192 20.01 -12.50 2.52
CA TYR A 192 21.25 -11.92 3.05
C TYR A 192 21.50 -12.25 4.53
N HIS A 193 20.53 -12.91 5.21
CA HIS A 193 20.58 -13.26 6.63
C HIS A 193 20.78 -12.06 7.59
N LYS A 194 20.36 -10.88 7.15
CA LYS A 194 20.43 -9.62 7.91
C LYS A 194 19.34 -8.64 7.43
N PRO A 195 18.98 -7.65 8.23
CA PRO A 195 17.99 -6.67 7.84
C PRO A 195 18.54 -5.71 6.78
N ALA A 196 17.63 -5.00 6.09
CA ALA A 196 17.96 -4.13 4.96
C ALA A 196 18.98 -3.04 5.31
N GLU A 197 18.89 -2.45 6.49
CA GLU A 197 19.80 -1.42 6.99
C GLU A 197 21.24 -1.90 7.20
N ALA A 198 21.46 -3.21 7.28
CA ALA A 198 22.78 -3.82 7.45
C ALA A 198 23.41 -4.28 6.12
N LEU A 199 22.74 -4.07 4.99
CA LEU A 199 23.31 -4.41 3.68
C LEU A 199 24.48 -3.53 3.32
N THR A 200 25.52 -4.14 2.75
CA THR A 200 26.64 -3.42 2.11
C THR A 200 26.19 -2.74 0.82
N ALA A 201 27.00 -1.82 0.30
CA ALA A 201 26.73 -1.17 -0.98
C ALA A 201 26.62 -2.18 -2.16
N ALA A 202 27.43 -3.24 -2.15
CA ALA A 202 27.40 -4.28 -3.17
C ALA A 202 26.09 -5.10 -3.11
N GLU A 203 25.63 -5.45 -1.92
CA GLU A 203 24.35 -6.15 -1.73
C GLU A 203 23.16 -5.29 -2.09
N TRP A 204 23.22 -3.99 -1.76
CA TRP A 204 22.20 -3.04 -2.21
C TRP A 204 22.14 -2.93 -3.73
N ALA A 205 23.27 -2.95 -4.42
CA ALA A 205 23.28 -2.94 -5.88
C ALA A 205 22.58 -4.16 -6.49
N GLU A 206 22.64 -5.34 -5.84
CA GLU A 206 21.87 -6.51 -6.25
C GLU A 206 20.35 -6.30 -6.06
N VAL A 207 19.94 -5.73 -4.92
CA VAL A 207 18.51 -5.41 -4.63
C VAL A 207 17.99 -4.37 -5.61
N GLU A 208 18.74 -3.29 -5.86
CA GLU A 208 18.39 -2.23 -6.82
C GLU A 208 18.29 -2.77 -8.25
N HIS A 209 19.19 -3.68 -8.65
CA HIS A 209 19.12 -4.33 -9.96
C HIS A 209 17.81 -5.12 -10.11
N ASN A 210 17.46 -5.96 -9.12
CA ASN A 210 16.24 -6.76 -9.16
C ASN A 210 14.98 -5.87 -9.16
N LEU A 211 14.99 -4.80 -8.37
CA LEU A 211 13.90 -3.82 -8.36
C LEU A 211 13.75 -3.14 -9.72
N ALA A 212 14.85 -2.71 -10.34
CA ALA A 212 14.84 -2.09 -11.66
C ALA A 212 14.29 -3.05 -12.75
N GLU A 213 14.60 -4.36 -12.69
CA GLU A 213 14.02 -5.35 -13.60
C GLU A 213 12.49 -5.44 -13.43
N GLY A 214 12.01 -5.50 -12.18
CA GLY A 214 10.57 -5.49 -11.91
C GLY A 214 9.89 -4.20 -12.39
N LEU A 215 10.49 -3.05 -12.13
CA LEU A 215 9.95 -1.75 -12.58
C LEU A 215 9.92 -1.64 -14.11
N ARG A 216 10.95 -2.15 -14.81
CA ARG A 216 10.97 -2.23 -16.27
C ARG A 216 9.79 -3.07 -16.81
N ASN A 217 9.51 -4.21 -16.19
CA ASN A 217 8.38 -5.05 -16.59
C ASN A 217 7.04 -4.31 -16.39
N LEU A 218 6.87 -3.65 -15.23
CA LEU A 218 5.67 -2.88 -14.94
C LEU A 218 5.50 -1.68 -15.90
N ALA A 219 6.60 -1.00 -16.24
CA ALA A 219 6.59 0.07 -17.22
C ALA A 219 6.11 -0.41 -18.60
N ALA A 220 6.54 -1.61 -19.02
CA ALA A 220 6.16 -2.19 -20.31
C ALA A 220 4.73 -2.73 -20.36
N ILE A 221 4.17 -3.19 -19.22
CA ILE A 221 2.86 -3.86 -19.14
C ILE A 221 1.75 -2.88 -18.79
N LEU A 222 1.96 -2.03 -17.79
CA LEU A 222 0.94 -1.12 -17.25
C LEU A 222 1.01 0.28 -17.86
N LEU A 223 2.15 0.68 -18.44
CA LEU A 223 2.38 1.99 -19.05
C LEU A 223 1.99 3.16 -18.10
N PRO A 224 2.46 3.16 -16.83
CA PRO A 224 2.18 4.26 -15.93
C PRO A 224 2.93 5.53 -16.39
N ASP A 225 2.35 6.70 -16.10
CA ASP A 225 3.07 7.97 -16.30
C ASP A 225 4.05 8.21 -15.16
N LEU A 226 3.72 7.73 -13.96
CA LEU A 226 4.50 7.91 -12.74
C LEU A 226 4.48 6.63 -11.91
N ILE A 227 5.63 6.26 -11.37
CA ILE A 227 5.77 5.24 -10.33
C ILE A 227 6.16 5.94 -9.03
N VAL A 228 5.36 5.78 -7.97
CA VAL A 228 5.67 6.32 -6.64
C VAL A 228 6.11 5.17 -5.73
N LEU A 229 7.30 5.27 -5.16
CA LEU A 229 7.83 4.30 -4.21
C LEU A 229 7.62 4.77 -2.78
N GLY A 230 6.95 3.96 -1.98
CA GLY A 230 6.76 4.16 -0.55
C GLY A 230 7.19 2.94 0.27
N GLY A 231 6.80 2.95 1.54
CA GLY A 231 7.18 1.89 2.49
C GLY A 231 8.54 2.13 3.15
N GLY A 232 8.78 1.41 4.25
CA GLY A 232 9.93 1.68 5.12
C GLY A 232 11.29 1.55 4.43
N ILE A 233 11.45 0.59 3.52
CA ILE A 233 12.71 0.38 2.80
C ILE A 233 12.96 1.51 1.80
N ALA A 234 11.97 1.85 0.97
CA ALA A 234 12.09 2.91 -0.02
C ALA A 234 12.34 4.27 0.66
N CYS A 235 11.59 4.59 1.71
CA CYS A 235 11.76 5.82 2.47
C CYS A 235 13.14 5.92 3.15
N ALA A 236 13.64 4.81 3.72
CA ALA A 236 14.95 4.79 4.36
C ALA A 236 16.11 4.97 3.36
N ARG A 237 15.97 4.43 2.15
CA ARG A 237 16.95 4.63 1.07
C ARG A 237 16.86 6.01 0.42
N GLY A 238 15.68 6.61 0.46
CA GLY A 238 15.45 7.99 0.04
C GLY A 238 15.79 8.27 -1.42
N GLN A 239 16.23 9.51 -1.68
CA GLN A 239 16.46 10.01 -3.04
C GLN A 239 17.56 9.25 -3.78
N GLN A 240 18.55 8.70 -3.09
CA GLN A 240 19.62 7.93 -3.74
C GLN A 240 19.07 6.71 -4.50
N LEU A 241 18.11 5.99 -3.91
CA LEU A 241 17.42 4.87 -4.59
C LEU A 241 16.67 5.37 -5.84
N ILE A 242 15.95 6.46 -5.70
CA ILE A 242 15.15 7.03 -6.80
C ILE A 242 16.03 7.44 -7.99
N ASP A 243 17.15 8.11 -7.72
CA ASP A 243 18.08 8.54 -8.76
C ASP A 243 18.72 7.35 -9.50
N SER A 244 19.13 6.32 -8.75
CA SER A 244 19.69 5.07 -9.29
C SER A 244 18.67 4.35 -10.20
N LEU A 245 17.41 4.22 -9.74
CA LEU A 245 16.36 3.56 -10.50
C LEU A 245 15.93 4.34 -11.74
N ASN A 246 15.79 5.67 -11.66
CA ASN A 246 15.49 6.51 -12.82
C ASN A 246 16.58 6.38 -13.89
N HIS A 247 17.85 6.45 -13.49
CA HIS A 247 18.97 6.27 -14.41
C HIS A 247 18.91 4.89 -15.11
N THR A 248 18.74 3.83 -14.32
CA THR A 248 18.67 2.45 -14.84
C THR A 248 17.47 2.23 -15.77
N LEU A 249 16.30 2.78 -15.43
CA LEU A 249 15.10 2.65 -16.26
C LEU A 249 15.26 3.37 -17.61
N GLN A 250 15.83 4.58 -17.63
CA GLN A 250 16.09 5.32 -18.87
C GLN A 250 16.96 4.53 -19.85
N GLU A 251 17.89 3.71 -19.35
CA GLU A 251 18.71 2.84 -20.19
C GLU A 251 17.96 1.62 -20.72
N ARG A 252 17.03 1.05 -19.93
CA ARG A 252 16.39 -0.25 -20.20
C ARG A 252 15.01 -0.16 -20.84
N VAL A 253 14.28 0.93 -20.64
CA VAL A 253 12.93 1.17 -21.21
C VAL A 253 13.09 1.98 -22.50
N ARG A 254 12.93 1.33 -23.66
CA ARG A 254 13.21 1.97 -24.96
C ARG A 254 12.06 1.91 -25.96
N ILE A 255 11.11 0.98 -25.77
CA ILE A 255 10.01 0.75 -26.72
C ILE A 255 8.69 1.37 -26.28
N VAL A 256 8.62 1.85 -25.04
CA VAL A 256 7.50 2.58 -24.45
C VAL A 256 8.00 3.85 -23.77
N ALA A 257 7.11 4.76 -23.43
CA ALA A 257 7.47 5.90 -22.58
C ALA A 257 8.05 5.41 -21.25
N CYS A 258 9.22 5.92 -20.88
CA CYS A 258 9.82 5.60 -19.58
C CYS A 258 9.11 6.42 -18.50
N PRO A 259 8.47 5.77 -17.51
CA PRO A 259 7.84 6.51 -16.41
C PRO A 259 8.89 7.16 -15.52
N GLU A 260 8.55 8.29 -14.93
CA GLU A 260 9.33 8.87 -13.85
C GLU A 260 9.11 8.05 -12.57
N ILE A 261 10.16 7.90 -11.75
CA ILE A 261 10.06 7.31 -10.42
C ILE A 261 10.23 8.42 -9.40
N ARG A 262 9.32 8.49 -8.42
CA ARG A 262 9.39 9.43 -7.29
C ARG A 262 9.28 8.71 -5.96
N LEU A 263 9.85 9.30 -4.93
CA LEU A 263 9.61 8.88 -3.56
C LEU A 263 8.26 9.41 -3.08
N SER A 264 7.53 8.59 -2.33
CA SER A 264 6.29 9.02 -1.66
C SER A 264 6.54 10.25 -0.78
N LYS A 265 5.73 11.28 -0.96
CA LYS A 265 5.75 12.48 -0.11
C LYS A 265 4.92 12.29 1.16
N LEU A 266 3.98 11.36 1.14
CA LEU A 266 3.11 11.05 2.27
C LEU A 266 3.77 10.08 3.28
N GLY A 267 4.84 9.38 2.84
CA GLY A 267 5.65 8.53 3.69
C GLY A 267 4.86 7.40 4.37
N TYR A 268 4.92 7.34 5.69
CA TYR A 268 4.20 6.31 6.46
C TYR A 268 2.70 6.58 6.61
N ASP A 269 2.22 7.76 6.26
CA ASP A 269 0.81 8.15 6.37
C ASP A 269 0.04 7.93 5.05
N THR A 270 0.66 7.33 4.03
CA THR A 270 0.08 7.17 2.69
C THR A 270 -1.26 6.44 2.71
N ALA A 271 -1.34 5.28 3.38
CA ALA A 271 -2.58 4.50 3.49
C ALA A 271 -3.65 5.25 4.30
N LEU A 272 -3.26 5.89 5.41
CA LEU A 272 -4.17 6.68 6.24
C LEU A 272 -4.72 7.89 5.47
N THR A 273 -3.86 8.61 4.73
CA THR A 273 -4.28 9.73 3.88
C THR A 273 -5.25 9.27 2.80
N GLY A 274 -4.96 8.15 2.16
CA GLY A 274 -5.87 7.52 1.20
C GLY A 274 -7.21 7.12 1.85
N ALA A 275 -7.18 6.57 3.07
CA ALA A 275 -8.38 6.22 3.81
C ALA A 275 -9.25 7.46 4.12
N ILE A 276 -8.64 8.60 4.46
CA ILE A 276 -9.35 9.86 4.60
C ILE A 276 -9.95 10.30 3.26
N GLU A 277 -9.23 10.18 2.14
CA GLU A 277 -9.76 10.54 0.82
C GLU A 277 -10.96 9.67 0.42
N ILE A 278 -10.90 8.36 0.56
CA ILE A 278 -12.05 7.49 0.23
C ILE A 278 -13.21 7.65 1.19
N SER A 279 -13.01 8.15 2.42
CA SER A 279 -14.11 8.51 3.33
C SER A 279 -14.94 9.69 2.82
N LYS A 280 -14.35 10.56 1.99
CA LYS A 280 -14.97 11.76 1.40
C LYS A 280 -15.60 11.48 0.03
N ARG A 281 -14.91 10.67 -0.79
CA ARG A 281 -15.22 10.48 -2.22
C ARG A 281 -15.90 9.16 -2.53
N GLY A 282 -15.73 8.13 -1.68
CA GLY A 282 -15.98 6.76 -2.07
C GLY A 282 -14.81 6.19 -2.91
N LEU A 283 -15.09 5.17 -3.70
CA LEU A 283 -14.14 4.47 -4.60
C LEU A 283 -14.44 4.70 -6.09
N GLU A 284 -15.51 5.45 -6.41
CA GLU A 284 -15.97 5.69 -7.78
C GLU A 284 -15.59 7.09 -8.28
#